data_6508130120635d8bb72bdfacfcf1c269
#
_entry.id   6508130120635d8bb72bdfacfcf1c269
#
_cell.length_a   1.000
_cell.length_b   1.000
_cell.length_c   1.000
_cell.angle_alpha   90.00
_cell.angle_beta   90.00
_cell.angle_gamma   90.00
#
_symmetry.space_group_name_H-M   'P 1'
#
loop_
_entity.id
_entity.type
_entity.pdbx_description
1 polymer ?
#
loop_
_entity_poly.entity_id
_entity_poly.type
_entity_poly.pdbx_seq_one_letter_code
_entity_poly.pdbx_strand_id
1 'polypeptide(L)'
;MPDLLSIEGLRAGYGEAVVLPGMTLTLAEGQVLALLGRNGTGKTTLINSIVGITRRFGGSLALGGLDITTMRPDQRARAGIGWVPQERNIFRSLTVEENMTAVAQPGPWTVEKVYEMFPRLKERRNNFGNQLSGGEQQMLAIGRALTLNPKVLLLDEPTEGLAPIIVEELLKALGTITRAGGICSIIVEQNAQKILGLADRVVILERGAIVHDAASHALKADPAVLERYLGVAGAAAH
;
A
#
# COMPACT_ATOMS: atom_id res chain seq x y z
N MET A 1 14.01 -15.24 -4.62
CA MET A 1 14.42 -13.96 -4.04
C MET A 1 14.20 -14.06 -2.55
N PRO A 2 15.04 -13.47 -1.69
CA PRO A 2 14.78 -13.47 -0.26
C PRO A 2 13.51 -12.70 0.07
N ASP A 3 12.85 -13.12 1.15
CA ASP A 3 11.67 -12.41 1.66
C ASP A 3 12.11 -11.12 2.34
N LEU A 4 11.56 -9.98 1.89
CA LEU A 4 11.82 -8.68 2.52
C LEU A 4 10.90 -8.45 3.73
N LEU A 5 9.61 -8.77 3.60
CA LEU A 5 8.66 -8.72 4.71
C LEU A 5 8.18 -10.14 5.02
N SER A 6 8.29 -10.55 6.28
CA SER A 6 7.78 -11.82 6.77
C SER A 6 6.81 -11.59 7.93
N ILE A 7 5.65 -12.21 7.85
CA ILE A 7 4.59 -12.19 8.86
C ILE A 7 4.26 -13.65 9.19
N GLU A 8 4.38 -14.04 10.45
CA GLU A 8 4.18 -15.41 10.87
C GLU A 8 3.13 -15.50 11.98
N GLY A 9 2.02 -16.18 11.70
CA GLY A 9 0.97 -16.47 12.66
C GLY A 9 0.37 -15.23 13.34
N LEU A 10 0.33 -14.08 12.65
CA LEU A 10 -0.07 -12.81 13.22
C LEU A 10 -1.53 -12.83 13.68
N ARG A 11 -1.73 -12.66 14.99
CA ARG A 11 -3.04 -12.41 15.60
C ARG A 11 -3.12 -10.95 16.02
N ALA A 12 -4.02 -10.20 15.40
CA ALA A 12 -4.12 -8.76 15.61
C ALA A 12 -5.56 -8.24 15.45
N GLY A 13 -5.81 -7.06 16.00
CA GLY A 13 -7.12 -6.41 15.91
C GLY A 13 -7.19 -5.13 16.71
N TYR A 14 -8.38 -4.81 17.23
CA TYR A 14 -8.65 -3.56 17.95
C TYR A 14 -9.33 -3.85 19.30
N GLY A 15 -8.86 -3.21 20.37
CA GLY A 15 -9.33 -3.51 21.72
C GLY A 15 -9.16 -5.00 22.04
N GLU A 16 -10.24 -5.70 22.34
CA GLU A 16 -10.25 -7.15 22.56
C GLU A 16 -10.67 -7.95 21.32
N ALA A 17 -11.11 -7.29 20.26
CA ALA A 17 -11.57 -7.95 19.04
C ALA A 17 -10.38 -8.39 18.17
N VAL A 18 -10.28 -9.69 17.88
CA VAL A 18 -9.30 -10.27 16.96
C VAL A 18 -9.90 -10.27 15.56
N VAL A 19 -9.28 -9.52 14.64
CA VAL A 19 -9.67 -9.44 13.23
C VAL A 19 -8.84 -10.39 12.38
N LEU A 20 -7.53 -10.51 12.68
CA LEU A 20 -6.60 -11.44 12.04
C LEU A 20 -6.33 -12.59 12.98
N PRO A 21 -6.85 -13.81 12.72
CA PRO A 21 -6.79 -14.92 13.68
C PRO A 21 -5.48 -15.72 13.66
N GLY A 22 -4.57 -15.45 12.70
CA GLY A 22 -3.32 -16.19 12.55
C GLY A 22 -2.76 -16.01 11.14
N MET A 23 -2.55 -14.76 10.70
CA MET A 23 -2.10 -14.42 9.35
C MET A 23 -0.63 -14.79 9.15
N THR A 24 -0.31 -15.53 8.09
CA THR A 24 1.06 -15.78 7.62
C THR A 24 1.15 -15.28 6.18
N LEU A 25 2.10 -14.40 5.91
CA LEU A 25 2.30 -13.79 4.60
C LEU A 25 3.78 -13.39 4.45
N THR A 26 4.33 -13.59 3.27
CA THR A 26 5.65 -13.08 2.89
C THR A 26 5.56 -12.16 1.68
N LEU A 27 6.49 -11.22 1.56
CA LEU A 27 6.66 -10.33 0.42
C LEU A 27 8.13 -10.37 0.00
N ALA A 28 8.41 -10.85 -1.21
CA ALA A 28 9.77 -10.91 -1.73
C ALA A 28 10.30 -9.52 -2.15
N GLU A 29 11.63 -9.38 -2.23
CA GLU A 29 12.25 -8.14 -2.72
C GLU A 29 11.74 -7.77 -4.13
N GLY A 30 11.40 -6.50 -4.33
CA GLY A 30 10.89 -5.96 -5.60
C GLY A 30 9.48 -6.41 -5.97
N GLN A 31 8.81 -7.23 -5.15
CA GLN A 31 7.48 -7.75 -5.42
C GLN A 31 6.39 -6.72 -5.17
N VAL A 32 5.41 -6.67 -6.07
CA VAL A 32 4.14 -5.97 -5.92
C VAL A 32 3.04 -6.97 -5.57
N LEU A 33 2.52 -6.89 -4.36
CA LEU A 33 1.42 -7.71 -3.88
C LEU A 33 0.10 -6.92 -3.94
N ALA A 34 -0.88 -7.42 -4.67
CA ALA A 34 -2.25 -6.96 -4.56
C ALA A 34 -2.96 -7.70 -3.43
N LEU A 35 -3.49 -6.96 -2.47
CA LEU A 35 -4.30 -7.48 -1.37
C LEU A 35 -5.77 -7.17 -1.64
N LEU A 36 -6.51 -8.19 -2.05
CA LEU A 36 -7.91 -8.09 -2.44
C LEU A 36 -8.84 -8.66 -1.37
N GLY A 37 -10.11 -8.29 -1.44
CA GLY A 37 -11.16 -8.78 -0.56
C GLY A 37 -12.28 -7.76 -0.42
N ARG A 38 -13.45 -8.21 0.01
CA ARG A 38 -14.61 -7.35 0.27
C ARG A 38 -14.34 -6.43 1.47
N ASN A 39 -15.22 -5.45 1.70
CA ASN A 39 -15.11 -4.59 2.89
C ASN A 39 -15.26 -5.42 4.17
N GLY A 40 -14.48 -5.06 5.20
CA GLY A 40 -14.48 -5.75 6.48
C GLY A 40 -13.74 -7.08 6.53
N THR A 41 -13.03 -7.50 5.47
CA THR A 41 -12.29 -8.77 5.45
C THR A 41 -10.95 -8.76 6.18
N GLY A 42 -10.49 -7.58 6.68
CA GLY A 42 -9.25 -7.46 7.44
C GLY A 42 -8.06 -6.85 6.68
N LYS A 43 -8.26 -6.37 5.45
CA LYS A 43 -7.18 -5.76 4.62
C LYS A 43 -6.50 -4.59 5.32
N THR A 44 -7.27 -3.56 5.69
CA THR A 44 -6.77 -2.40 6.44
C THR A 44 -6.18 -2.80 7.80
N THR A 45 -6.75 -3.83 8.45
CA THR A 45 -6.19 -4.34 9.72
C THR A 45 -4.81 -4.96 9.51
N LEU A 46 -4.57 -5.66 8.39
CA LEU A 46 -3.25 -6.18 8.06
C LEU A 46 -2.26 -5.04 7.82
N ILE A 47 -2.62 -4.03 7.00
CA ILE A 47 -1.79 -2.83 6.79
C ILE A 47 -1.47 -2.16 8.12
N ASN A 48 -2.47 -1.88 8.94
CA ASN A 48 -2.33 -1.25 10.26
C ASN A 48 -1.46 -2.09 11.21
N SER A 49 -1.50 -3.42 11.09
CA SER A 49 -0.64 -4.31 11.87
C SER A 49 0.82 -4.24 11.45
N ILE A 50 1.10 -4.12 10.14
CA ILE A 50 2.45 -3.92 9.61
C ILE A 50 2.98 -2.54 10.04
N VAL A 51 2.13 -1.51 10.02
CA VAL A 51 2.47 -0.15 10.51
C VAL A 51 2.69 -0.12 12.04
N GLY A 52 2.01 -1.00 12.80
CA GLY A 52 2.15 -1.11 14.25
C GLY A 52 1.12 -0.32 15.05
N ILE A 53 -0.06 -0.07 14.49
CA ILE A 53 -1.15 0.69 15.14
C ILE A 53 -2.33 -0.20 15.58
N THR A 54 -2.25 -1.52 15.40
CA THR A 54 -3.20 -2.48 15.94
C THR A 54 -2.69 -3.09 17.26
N ARG A 55 -3.59 -3.67 18.04
CA ARG A 55 -3.21 -4.55 19.14
C ARG A 55 -2.81 -5.91 18.59
N ARG A 56 -1.58 -6.34 18.89
CA ARG A 56 -1.08 -7.68 18.56
C ARG A 56 -1.36 -8.63 19.73
N PHE A 57 -1.95 -9.78 19.44
CA PHE A 57 -2.23 -10.87 20.39
C PHE A 57 -1.25 -12.04 20.26
N GLY A 58 -0.49 -12.10 19.14
CA GLY A 58 0.51 -13.15 18.89
C GLY A 58 1.11 -13.04 17.48
N GLY A 59 2.04 -13.92 17.18
CA GLY A 59 2.78 -13.93 15.92
C GLY A 59 3.93 -12.95 15.88
N SER A 60 4.65 -12.91 14.77
CA SER A 60 5.85 -12.09 14.56
C SER A 60 5.86 -11.39 13.21
N LEU A 61 6.62 -10.30 13.11
CA LEU A 61 6.86 -9.55 11.87
C LEU A 61 8.36 -9.25 11.75
N ALA A 62 8.94 -9.49 10.57
CA ALA A 62 10.32 -9.14 10.27
C ALA A 62 10.40 -8.36 8.94
N LEU A 63 11.31 -7.40 8.86
CA LEU A 63 11.61 -6.60 7.68
C LEU A 63 13.10 -6.72 7.33
N GLY A 64 13.43 -7.39 6.22
CA GLY A 64 14.82 -7.64 5.83
C GLY A 64 15.63 -8.35 6.91
N GLY A 65 15.02 -9.31 7.61
CA GLY A 65 15.61 -10.03 8.75
C GLY A 65 15.60 -9.27 10.09
N LEU A 66 15.21 -7.99 10.09
CA LEU A 66 15.06 -7.22 11.33
C LEU A 66 13.70 -7.53 11.96
N ASP A 67 13.68 -7.99 13.21
CA ASP A 67 12.45 -8.16 13.98
C ASP A 67 11.81 -6.79 14.27
N ILE A 68 10.62 -6.55 13.72
CA ILE A 68 9.85 -5.33 13.93
C ILE A 68 8.60 -5.56 14.78
N THR A 69 8.44 -6.75 15.34
CA THR A 69 7.23 -7.22 16.04
C THR A 69 6.75 -6.28 17.13
N THR A 70 7.68 -5.75 17.93
CA THR A 70 7.38 -4.87 19.07
C THR A 70 7.75 -3.41 18.84
N MET A 71 8.22 -3.08 17.64
CA MET A 71 8.58 -1.71 17.29
C MET A 71 7.34 -0.81 17.19
N ARG A 72 7.49 0.43 17.68
CA ARG A 72 6.47 1.47 17.51
C ARG A 72 6.38 1.93 16.05
N PRO A 73 5.27 2.57 15.63
CA PRO A 73 5.08 3.03 14.25
C PRO A 73 6.22 3.91 13.71
N ASP A 74 6.75 4.83 14.54
CA ASP A 74 7.86 5.71 14.17
C ASP A 74 9.17 4.93 13.91
N GLN A 75 9.41 3.87 14.68
CA GLN A 75 10.57 2.99 14.49
C GLN A 75 10.43 2.15 13.22
N ARG A 76 9.23 1.64 12.93
CA ARG A 76 8.93 0.88 11.69
C ARG A 76 9.07 1.76 10.44
N ALA A 77 8.63 3.03 10.51
CA ALA A 77 8.84 3.99 9.43
C ALA A 77 10.33 4.18 9.14
N ARG A 78 11.17 4.37 10.19
CA ARG A 78 12.64 4.47 10.06
C ARG A 78 13.30 3.17 9.62
N ALA A 79 12.72 2.02 9.91
CA ALA A 79 13.20 0.72 9.43
C ALA A 79 12.94 0.51 7.93
N GLY A 80 12.04 1.30 7.32
CA GLY A 80 11.77 1.29 5.89
C GLY A 80 10.33 0.96 5.52
N ILE A 81 9.35 1.19 6.39
CA ILE A 81 7.92 1.06 6.06
C ILE A 81 7.34 2.43 5.70
N GLY A 82 7.00 2.63 4.42
CA GLY A 82 6.19 3.74 3.95
C GLY A 82 4.71 3.37 3.94
N TRP A 83 3.84 4.29 4.34
CA TRP A 83 2.41 4.03 4.42
C TRP A 83 1.58 5.20 3.90
N VAL A 84 0.61 4.87 3.05
CA VAL A 84 -0.43 5.77 2.56
C VAL A 84 -1.78 5.18 2.95
N PRO A 85 -2.43 5.71 3.99
CA PRO A 85 -3.75 5.27 4.41
C PRO A 85 -4.84 5.74 3.45
N GLN A 86 -6.02 5.14 3.53
CA GLN A 86 -7.20 5.47 2.74
C GLN A 86 -7.59 6.96 2.83
N GLU A 87 -7.48 7.58 4.02
CA GLU A 87 -7.77 8.99 4.27
C GLU A 87 -6.63 9.93 3.83
N ARG A 88 -5.55 9.40 3.21
CA ARG A 88 -4.35 10.14 2.76
C ARG A 88 -3.53 10.77 3.88
N ASN A 89 -4.16 11.27 4.94
CA ASN A 89 -3.56 11.88 6.15
C ASN A 89 -2.44 12.89 5.86
N ILE A 90 -2.62 13.75 4.84
CA ILE A 90 -1.68 14.83 4.54
C ILE A 90 -1.74 15.92 5.62
N PHE A 91 -0.65 16.64 5.81
CA PHE A 91 -0.61 17.79 6.69
C PHE A 91 -1.27 18.99 6.00
N ARG A 92 -2.55 19.23 6.31
CA ARG A 92 -3.40 20.20 5.61
C ARG A 92 -2.92 21.65 5.75
N SER A 93 -2.24 21.99 6.85
CA SER A 93 -1.69 23.32 7.18
C SER A 93 -0.26 23.54 6.69
N LEU A 94 0.36 22.51 6.12
CA LEU A 94 1.67 22.63 5.50
C LEU A 94 1.53 22.73 3.98
N THR A 95 2.48 23.36 3.33
CA THR A 95 2.59 23.38 1.88
C THR A 95 2.91 22.00 1.33
N VAL A 96 2.77 21.81 0.02
CA VAL A 96 3.17 20.57 -0.68
C VAL A 96 4.64 20.25 -0.39
N GLU A 97 5.52 21.24 -0.49
CA GLU A 97 6.96 21.05 -0.24
C GLU A 97 7.24 20.70 1.22
N GLU A 98 6.63 21.41 2.16
CA GLU A 98 6.77 21.13 3.59
C GLU A 98 6.23 19.77 3.99
N ASN A 99 5.13 19.30 3.39
CA ASN A 99 4.61 17.94 3.62
C ASN A 99 5.65 16.87 3.33
N MET A 100 6.43 17.04 2.27
CA MET A 100 7.46 16.07 1.85
C MET A 100 8.76 16.25 2.64
N THR A 101 9.22 17.50 2.82
CA THR A 101 10.48 17.79 3.50
C THR A 101 10.44 17.49 5.00
N ALA A 102 9.26 17.62 5.64
CA ALA A 102 9.09 17.34 7.07
C ALA A 102 9.44 15.90 7.48
N VAL A 103 9.37 14.95 6.54
CA VAL A 103 9.60 13.53 6.81
C VAL A 103 10.76 12.95 5.99
N ALA A 104 11.34 13.72 5.08
CA ALA A 104 12.36 13.26 4.15
C ALA A 104 13.55 12.62 4.86
N GLN A 105 13.99 11.49 4.35
CA GLN A 105 15.19 10.77 4.78
C GLN A 105 16.21 10.74 3.63
N PRO A 106 17.52 10.65 3.91
CA PRO A 106 18.52 10.47 2.87
C PRO A 106 18.26 9.22 2.03
N GLY A 107 18.35 9.35 0.69
CA GLY A 107 18.18 8.22 -0.21
C GLY A 107 17.82 8.65 -1.63
N PRO A 108 17.50 7.68 -2.51
CA PRO A 108 17.22 7.93 -3.92
C PRO A 108 15.93 8.70 -4.19
N TRP A 109 14.96 8.69 -3.28
CA TRP A 109 13.70 9.42 -3.40
C TRP A 109 13.80 10.79 -2.76
N THR A 110 14.21 11.78 -3.55
CA THR A 110 14.23 13.19 -3.16
C THR A 110 12.92 13.88 -3.51
N VAL A 111 12.70 15.08 -2.98
CA VAL A 111 11.52 15.90 -3.34
C VAL A 111 11.50 16.19 -4.84
N GLU A 112 12.66 16.44 -5.44
CA GLU A 112 12.81 16.69 -6.88
C GLU A 112 12.38 15.47 -7.70
N LYS A 113 12.76 14.26 -7.28
CA LYS A 113 12.34 13.03 -7.95
C LYS A 113 10.85 12.78 -7.82
N VAL A 114 10.24 13.15 -6.70
CA VAL A 114 8.76 13.14 -6.54
C VAL A 114 8.12 14.14 -7.50
N TYR A 115 8.68 15.33 -7.68
CA TYR A 115 8.18 16.32 -8.65
C TYR A 115 8.31 15.86 -10.10
N GLU A 116 9.36 15.10 -10.44
CA GLU A 116 9.48 14.47 -11.77
C GLU A 116 8.37 13.45 -11.99
N MET A 117 8.02 12.68 -10.96
CA MET A 117 6.95 11.70 -11.00
C MET A 117 5.56 12.32 -11.04
N PHE A 118 5.37 13.41 -10.28
CA PHE A 118 4.10 14.13 -10.14
C PHE A 118 4.27 15.62 -10.43
N PRO A 119 4.38 16.04 -11.72
CA PRO A 119 4.63 17.43 -12.10
C PRO A 119 3.62 18.43 -11.53
N ARG A 120 2.36 18.02 -11.37
CA ARG A 120 1.32 18.84 -10.73
C ARG A 120 1.66 19.26 -9.30
N LEU A 121 2.36 18.41 -8.54
CA LEU A 121 2.81 18.77 -7.19
C LEU A 121 3.86 19.87 -7.24
N LYS A 122 4.75 19.86 -8.27
CA LYS A 122 5.74 20.93 -8.46
C LYS A 122 5.08 22.27 -8.74
N GLU A 123 4.06 22.30 -9.60
CA GLU A 123 3.27 23.49 -9.91
C GLU A 123 2.58 24.06 -8.66
N ARG A 124 2.18 23.16 -7.76
CA ARG A 124 1.47 23.46 -6.51
C ARG A 124 2.35 23.50 -5.26
N ARG A 125 3.69 23.51 -5.41
CA ARG A 125 4.63 23.33 -4.29
C ARG A 125 4.40 24.26 -3.09
N ASN A 126 3.94 25.50 -3.35
CA ASN A 126 3.66 26.51 -2.34
C ASN A 126 2.20 26.53 -1.85
N ASN A 127 1.32 25.69 -2.45
CA ASN A 127 -0.06 25.57 -1.99
C ASN A 127 -0.12 24.72 -0.72
N PHE A 128 -1.02 25.09 0.19
CA PHE A 128 -1.31 24.27 1.37
C PHE A 128 -2.05 22.99 1.00
N GLY A 129 -1.88 21.93 1.80
CA GLY A 129 -2.52 20.64 1.57
C GLY A 129 -4.05 20.71 1.47
N ASN A 130 -4.70 21.63 2.20
CA ASN A 130 -6.14 21.86 2.13
C ASN A 130 -6.63 22.55 0.84
N GLN A 131 -5.73 23.08 0.03
CA GLN A 131 -6.02 23.71 -1.26
C GLN A 131 -5.92 22.76 -2.45
N LEU A 132 -5.55 21.50 -2.20
CA LEU A 132 -5.36 20.49 -3.22
C LEU A 132 -6.66 19.74 -3.51
N SER A 133 -6.85 19.35 -4.78
CA SER A 133 -7.86 18.38 -5.17
C SER A 133 -7.60 17.01 -4.56
N GLY A 134 -8.61 16.11 -4.53
CA GLY A 134 -8.45 14.76 -4.00
C GLY A 134 -7.33 13.96 -4.68
N GLY A 135 -7.16 14.12 -5.99
CA GLY A 135 -6.06 13.47 -6.74
C GLY A 135 -4.69 14.03 -6.37
N GLU A 136 -4.55 15.35 -6.27
CA GLU A 136 -3.31 16.00 -5.84
C GLU A 136 -2.94 15.62 -4.39
N GLN A 137 -3.94 15.53 -3.49
CA GLN A 137 -3.73 15.05 -2.12
C GLN A 137 -3.23 13.60 -2.09
N GLN A 138 -3.74 12.73 -2.98
CA GLN A 138 -3.29 11.35 -3.10
C GLN A 138 -1.85 11.27 -3.61
N MET A 139 -1.52 12.03 -4.66
CA MET A 139 -0.15 12.15 -5.16
C MET A 139 0.80 12.67 -4.08
N LEU A 140 0.37 13.67 -3.29
CA LEU A 140 1.15 14.21 -2.18
C LEU A 140 1.37 13.18 -1.07
N ALA A 141 0.36 12.41 -0.71
CA ALA A 141 0.47 11.36 0.30
C ALA A 141 1.49 10.27 -0.13
N ILE A 142 1.46 9.87 -1.41
CA ILE A 142 2.44 8.94 -1.97
C ILE A 142 3.84 9.58 -2.03
N GLY A 143 3.95 10.81 -2.52
CA GLY A 143 5.21 11.54 -2.57
C GLY A 143 5.87 11.66 -1.19
N ARG A 144 5.09 12.00 -0.17
CA ARG A 144 5.56 12.04 1.22
C ARG A 144 6.02 10.67 1.73
N ALA A 145 5.30 9.59 1.38
CA ALA A 145 5.72 8.25 1.75
C ALA A 145 7.02 7.82 1.03
N LEU A 146 7.22 8.24 -0.22
CA LEU A 146 8.45 7.99 -0.98
C LEU A 146 9.65 8.74 -0.41
N THR A 147 9.49 10.00 0.03
CA THR A 147 10.61 10.76 0.61
C THR A 147 11.13 10.19 1.95
N LEU A 148 10.41 9.24 2.57
CA LEU A 148 10.95 8.39 3.65
C LEU A 148 11.98 7.35 3.15
N ASN A 149 12.13 7.19 1.83
CA ASN A 149 12.97 6.17 1.21
C ASN A 149 12.64 4.75 1.71
N PRO A 150 11.38 4.31 1.58
CA PRO A 150 10.92 3.05 2.15
C PRO A 150 11.47 1.84 1.38
N LYS A 151 11.62 0.72 2.10
CA LYS A 151 11.85 -0.61 1.52
C LYS A 151 10.54 -1.25 1.08
N VAL A 152 9.47 -1.02 1.86
CA VAL A 152 8.10 -1.47 1.57
C VAL A 152 7.17 -0.28 1.58
N LEU A 153 6.36 -0.14 0.53
CA LEU A 153 5.31 0.87 0.40
C LEU A 153 3.94 0.20 0.56
N LEU A 154 3.21 0.61 1.59
CA LEU A 154 1.86 0.14 1.88
C LEU A 154 0.85 1.19 1.40
N LEU A 155 -0.07 0.78 0.53
CA LEU A 155 -1.08 1.64 -0.08
C LEU A 155 -2.47 1.04 0.23
N ASP A 156 -3.28 1.77 1.00
CA ASP A 156 -4.63 1.32 1.36
C ASP A 156 -5.67 2.06 0.52
N GLU A 157 -6.28 1.35 -0.44
CA GLU A 157 -7.28 1.82 -1.41
C GLU A 157 -6.87 3.13 -2.14
N PRO A 158 -5.68 3.18 -2.77
CA PRO A 158 -5.10 4.41 -3.29
C PRO A 158 -5.91 5.04 -4.45
N THR A 159 -6.81 4.29 -5.08
CA THR A 159 -7.61 4.77 -6.22
C THR A 159 -9.03 5.17 -5.83
N GLU A 160 -9.42 5.02 -4.55
CA GLU A 160 -10.78 5.29 -4.11
C GLU A 160 -11.14 6.78 -4.21
N GLY A 161 -12.35 7.04 -4.73
CA GLY A 161 -12.90 8.40 -4.86
C GLY A 161 -12.16 9.31 -5.85
N LEU A 162 -11.31 8.75 -6.72
CA LEU A 162 -10.59 9.51 -7.74
C LEU A 162 -11.28 9.40 -9.11
N ALA A 163 -11.17 10.47 -9.90
CA ALA A 163 -11.61 10.47 -11.28
C ALA A 163 -10.81 9.47 -12.13
N PRO A 164 -11.41 8.82 -13.15
CA PRO A 164 -10.73 7.78 -13.94
C PRO A 164 -9.37 8.18 -14.49
N ILE A 165 -9.25 9.40 -15.01
CA ILE A 165 -7.98 9.92 -15.56
C ILE A 165 -6.87 10.00 -14.49
N ILE A 166 -7.23 10.35 -13.25
CA ILE A 166 -6.28 10.42 -12.13
C ILE A 166 -5.89 9.00 -11.69
N VAL A 167 -6.82 8.05 -11.73
CA VAL A 167 -6.52 6.64 -11.44
C VAL A 167 -5.49 6.10 -12.42
N GLU A 168 -5.66 6.35 -13.72
CA GLU A 168 -4.70 5.92 -14.75
C GLU A 168 -3.30 6.53 -14.54
N GLU A 169 -3.25 7.84 -14.28
CA GLU A 169 -2.01 8.56 -13.97
C GLU A 169 -1.32 7.96 -12.74
N LEU A 170 -2.09 7.70 -11.69
CA LEU A 170 -1.60 7.12 -10.45
C LEU A 170 -1.06 5.69 -10.63
N LEU A 171 -1.79 4.82 -11.32
CA LEU A 171 -1.37 3.44 -11.57
C LEU A 171 -0.10 3.40 -12.45
N LYS A 172 0.02 4.29 -13.42
CA LYS A 172 1.24 4.44 -14.22
C LYS A 172 2.43 4.86 -13.36
N ALA A 173 2.24 5.85 -12.47
CA ALA A 173 3.27 6.29 -11.55
C ALA A 173 3.69 5.16 -10.59
N LEU A 174 2.74 4.43 -10.00
CA LEU A 174 3.02 3.27 -9.13
C LEU A 174 3.80 2.20 -9.89
N GLY A 175 3.46 1.92 -11.16
CA GLY A 175 4.20 1.00 -12.00
C GLY A 175 5.65 1.41 -12.23
N THR A 176 5.92 2.71 -12.34
CA THR A 176 7.29 3.24 -12.45
C THR A 176 8.03 3.15 -11.12
N ILE A 177 7.39 3.51 -10.01
CA ILE A 177 7.96 3.47 -8.65
C ILE A 177 8.41 2.06 -8.30
N THR A 178 7.56 1.07 -8.53
CA THR A 178 7.83 -0.33 -8.15
C THR A 178 8.89 -0.97 -9.02
N ARG A 179 8.89 -0.72 -10.35
CA ARG A 179 9.86 -1.31 -11.27
C ARG A 179 11.23 -0.64 -11.22
N ALA A 180 11.28 0.69 -11.18
CA ALA A 180 12.54 1.45 -11.22
C ALA A 180 13.20 1.60 -9.84
N GLY A 181 12.44 1.52 -8.77
CA GLY A 181 12.89 1.85 -7.42
C GLY A 181 13.29 0.67 -6.54
N GLY A 182 13.05 -0.58 -6.97
CA GLY A 182 13.28 -1.75 -6.12
C GLY A 182 12.43 -1.76 -4.83
N ILE A 183 11.39 -0.92 -4.78
CA ILE A 183 10.48 -0.82 -3.62
C ILE A 183 9.45 -1.94 -3.73
N CYS A 184 9.37 -2.77 -2.70
CA CYS A 184 8.27 -3.71 -2.55
C CYS A 184 6.98 -2.95 -2.22
N SER A 185 5.85 -3.44 -2.68
CA SER A 185 4.58 -2.77 -2.38
C SER A 185 3.49 -3.77 -2.02
N ILE A 186 2.67 -3.41 -1.05
CA ILE A 186 1.37 -4.03 -0.79
C ILE A 186 0.31 -3.00 -1.12
N ILE A 187 -0.53 -3.32 -2.11
CA ILE A 187 -1.59 -2.44 -2.58
C ILE A 187 -2.94 -3.10 -2.28
N VAL A 188 -3.67 -2.49 -1.37
CA VAL A 188 -5.03 -2.90 -1.03
C VAL A 188 -5.99 -2.29 -2.04
N GLU A 189 -6.84 -3.10 -2.64
CA GLU A 189 -7.89 -2.65 -3.54
C GLU A 189 -9.13 -3.55 -3.44
N GLN A 190 -10.29 -2.99 -3.76
CA GLN A 190 -11.53 -3.75 -3.90
C GLN A 190 -11.74 -4.19 -5.35
N ASN A 191 -11.38 -3.32 -6.30
CA ASN A 191 -11.49 -3.60 -7.72
C ASN A 191 -10.20 -4.24 -8.26
N ALA A 192 -10.23 -5.57 -8.39
CA ALA A 192 -9.10 -6.34 -8.89
C ALA A 192 -8.61 -5.88 -10.27
N GLN A 193 -9.52 -5.51 -11.19
CA GLN A 193 -9.17 -5.15 -12.57
C GLN A 193 -8.19 -3.98 -12.64
N LYS A 194 -8.29 -3.03 -11.69
CA LYS A 194 -7.40 -1.86 -11.65
C LYS A 194 -5.96 -2.24 -11.35
N ILE A 195 -5.73 -3.27 -10.51
CA ILE A 195 -4.42 -3.55 -9.95
C ILE A 195 -3.73 -4.79 -10.51
N LEU A 196 -4.48 -5.73 -11.09
CA LEU A 196 -3.92 -6.97 -11.66
C LEU A 196 -2.84 -6.72 -12.72
N GLY A 197 -2.87 -5.58 -13.43
CA GLY A 197 -1.87 -5.18 -14.41
C GLY A 197 -0.53 -4.79 -13.80
N LEU A 198 -0.56 -4.36 -12.54
CA LEU A 198 0.60 -3.86 -11.80
C LEU A 198 1.19 -4.93 -10.88
N ALA A 199 0.35 -5.79 -10.30
CA ALA A 199 0.75 -6.76 -9.30
C ALA A 199 1.45 -8.00 -9.92
N ASP A 200 2.45 -8.52 -9.20
CA ASP A 200 3.09 -9.81 -9.49
C ASP A 200 2.31 -10.96 -8.85
N ARG A 201 1.82 -10.74 -7.62
CA ARG A 201 1.11 -11.71 -6.80
C ARG A 201 -0.17 -11.11 -6.24
N VAL A 202 -1.18 -11.93 -6.08
CA VAL A 202 -2.49 -11.54 -5.55
C VAL A 202 -2.83 -12.44 -4.37
N VAL A 203 -3.22 -11.81 -3.28
CA VAL A 203 -3.75 -12.47 -2.09
C VAL A 203 -5.17 -11.97 -1.86
N ILE A 204 -6.11 -12.90 -1.67
CA ILE A 204 -7.50 -12.56 -1.36
C ILE A 204 -7.79 -12.90 0.10
N LEU A 205 -8.31 -11.92 0.84
CA LEU A 205 -8.72 -12.08 2.23
C LEU A 205 -10.23 -12.28 2.36
N GLU A 206 -10.59 -13.21 3.23
CA GLU A 206 -11.94 -13.37 3.74
C GLU A 206 -11.89 -13.63 5.26
N ARG A 207 -12.64 -12.85 6.05
CA ARG A 207 -12.75 -13.00 7.52
C ARG A 207 -11.38 -13.07 8.23
N GLY A 208 -10.43 -12.23 7.81
CA GLY A 208 -9.10 -12.16 8.40
C GLY A 208 -8.14 -13.27 8.01
N ALA A 209 -8.51 -14.16 7.09
CA ALA A 209 -7.68 -15.27 6.61
C ALA A 209 -7.42 -15.15 5.11
N ILE A 210 -6.29 -15.68 4.63
CA ILE A 210 -5.98 -15.83 3.21
C ILE A 210 -6.81 -17.01 2.68
N VAL A 211 -7.65 -16.75 1.68
CA VAL A 211 -8.46 -17.77 1.01
C VAL A 211 -7.98 -18.08 -0.41
N HIS A 212 -7.15 -17.21 -0.97
CA HIS A 212 -6.52 -17.42 -2.27
C HIS A 212 -5.18 -16.69 -2.32
N ASP A 213 -4.18 -17.31 -2.93
CA ASP A 213 -2.83 -16.78 -3.10
C ASP A 213 -2.26 -17.32 -4.40
N ALA A 214 -2.04 -16.45 -5.37
CA ALA A 214 -1.58 -16.83 -6.70
C ALA A 214 -0.80 -15.71 -7.40
N ALA A 215 -0.06 -16.07 -8.44
CA ALA A 215 0.51 -15.11 -9.36
C ALA A 215 -0.60 -14.33 -10.09
N SER A 216 -0.41 -13.02 -10.29
CA SER A 216 -1.44 -12.16 -10.89
C SER A 216 -1.87 -12.62 -12.29
N HIS A 217 -0.94 -13.14 -13.09
CA HIS A 217 -1.25 -13.65 -14.43
C HIS A 217 -2.20 -14.87 -14.40
N ALA A 218 -2.12 -15.70 -13.37
CA ALA A 218 -3.02 -16.85 -13.22
C ALA A 218 -4.47 -16.41 -12.94
N LEU A 219 -4.65 -15.36 -12.10
CA LEU A 219 -5.97 -14.80 -11.86
C LEU A 219 -6.58 -14.10 -13.08
N LYS A 220 -5.75 -13.49 -13.93
CA LYS A 220 -6.23 -12.92 -15.20
C LYS A 220 -6.77 -13.98 -16.14
N ALA A 221 -6.18 -15.19 -16.10
CA ALA A 221 -6.61 -16.33 -16.92
C ALA A 221 -7.86 -17.03 -16.37
N ASP A 222 -8.16 -16.86 -15.07
CA ASP A 222 -9.33 -17.49 -14.41
C ASP A 222 -10.20 -16.45 -13.69
N PRO A 223 -11.07 -15.72 -14.40
CA PRO A 223 -11.97 -14.73 -13.82
C PRO A 223 -12.97 -15.31 -12.80
N ALA A 224 -13.26 -16.61 -12.85
CA ALA A 224 -14.22 -17.25 -11.94
C ALA A 224 -13.78 -17.18 -10.48
N VAL A 225 -12.48 -17.14 -10.21
CA VAL A 225 -11.94 -16.95 -8.86
C VAL A 225 -12.30 -15.55 -8.32
N LEU A 226 -12.17 -14.51 -9.16
CA LEU A 226 -12.52 -13.15 -8.77
C LEU A 226 -14.03 -13.01 -8.54
N GLU A 227 -14.85 -13.61 -9.39
CA GLU A 227 -16.31 -13.62 -9.21
C GLU A 227 -16.70 -14.31 -7.91
N ARG A 228 -16.11 -15.46 -7.62
CA ARG A 228 -16.36 -16.23 -6.39
C ARG A 228 -16.09 -15.43 -5.11
N TYR A 229 -14.94 -14.78 -5.03
CA TYR A 229 -14.48 -14.14 -3.78
C TYR A 229 -14.83 -12.65 -3.68
N LEU A 230 -14.91 -11.95 -4.81
CA LEU A 230 -15.14 -10.50 -4.83
C LEU A 230 -16.54 -10.13 -5.30
N GLY A 231 -17.27 -11.06 -5.93
CA GLY A 231 -18.60 -10.80 -6.47
C GLY A 231 -18.59 -9.88 -7.70
N VAL A 232 -17.45 -9.73 -8.36
CA VAL A 232 -17.30 -8.93 -9.57
C VAL A 232 -17.45 -9.88 -10.76
N ALA A 233 -18.60 -9.81 -11.46
CA ALA A 233 -18.78 -10.51 -12.72
C ALA A 233 -17.65 -10.10 -13.67
N GLY A 234 -16.95 -11.06 -14.23
CA GLY A 234 -15.94 -10.83 -15.25
C GLY A 234 -16.55 -10.01 -16.38
N ALA A 235 -16.00 -8.84 -16.68
CA ALA A 235 -16.35 -8.16 -17.92
C ALA A 235 -15.98 -9.13 -19.06
N ALA A 236 -17.01 -9.71 -19.67
CA ALA A 236 -16.83 -10.47 -20.90
C ALA A 236 -16.12 -9.55 -21.90
N ALA A 237 -15.01 -10.05 -22.45
CA ALA A 237 -14.32 -9.38 -23.54
C ALA A 237 -15.31 -9.16 -24.68
N HIS A 238 -15.54 -7.92 -25.04
CA HIS A 238 -16.10 -7.51 -26.30
C HIS A 238 -15.01 -6.89 -27.15
#